data_242f2243b86572b9c637b6b96e3c3cc0
#
_entry.id   242f2243b86572b9c637b6b96e3c3cc0
#
_cell.length_a   1.000
_cell.length_b   1.000
_cell.length_c   1.000
_cell.angle_alpha   90.00
_cell.angle_beta   90.00
_cell.angle_gamma   90.00
#
_symmetry.space_group_name_H-M   'P 1'
#
loop_
_entity.id
_entity.type
_entity.pdbx_description
1 polymer ?
#
loop_
_entity_poly.entity_id
_entity_poly.type
_entity_poly.pdbx_seq_one_letter_code
_entity_poly.pdbx_strand_id
1 'polypeptide(L)'
;EEDVAGVLRVAEAGNQSVSGVVRITAVNAIIGEYLAPRLPSLYTRHPDLCVELIASNDNLSVARREADIAIRLARPASGDFLIRKLADLGYAVYGAARGDLCVRSGDWVAYNPDLAQTPEMRQLAAMLGNGRVRLRSNNLRCLARAVADGIGHAILPCFLADPAPGLVRLTGPEPVLTRELWMLIHPDARPQARVAASADWLVECFSAEAARLGGRA
;
A
#
# COMPACT_ATOMS: atom_id res chain seq x y z
N GLU A 1 29.93 -26.25 -34.51
CA GLU A 1 28.67 -26.77 -33.90
C GLU A 1 28.44 -26.28 -32.46
N GLU A 2 29.47 -25.97 -31.69
CA GLU A 2 29.36 -25.43 -30.33
C GLU A 2 28.84 -23.97 -30.26
N ASP A 3 29.17 -23.16 -31.28
CA ASP A 3 28.73 -21.74 -31.32
C ASP A 3 27.23 -21.57 -31.58
N VAL A 4 26.60 -22.49 -32.31
CA VAL A 4 25.17 -22.43 -32.62
C VAL A 4 24.33 -22.80 -31.40
N ALA A 5 24.81 -23.73 -30.57
CA ALA A 5 24.15 -24.11 -29.33
C ALA A 5 24.22 -23.01 -28.23
N GLY A 6 25.27 -22.18 -28.28
CA GLY A 6 25.42 -21.00 -27.42
C GLY A 6 24.44 -19.87 -27.79
N VAL A 7 24.29 -19.60 -29.08
CA VAL A 7 23.37 -18.58 -29.62
C VAL A 7 21.90 -18.98 -29.39
N LEU A 8 21.57 -20.28 -29.57
CA LEU A 8 20.23 -20.77 -29.29
C LEU A 8 19.88 -20.67 -27.79
N ARG A 9 20.81 -20.95 -26.87
CA ARG A 9 20.59 -20.79 -25.42
C ARG A 9 20.40 -19.33 -25.00
N VAL A 10 21.09 -18.38 -25.66
CA VAL A 10 20.91 -16.95 -25.42
C VAL A 10 19.57 -16.46 -26.00
N ALA A 11 19.14 -17.00 -27.17
CA ALA A 11 17.85 -16.70 -27.77
C ALA A 11 16.68 -17.29 -26.98
N GLU A 12 16.84 -18.49 -26.40
CA GLU A 12 15.84 -19.10 -25.52
C GLU A 12 15.72 -18.38 -24.16
N ALA A 13 16.82 -17.85 -23.60
CA ALA A 13 16.79 -17.02 -22.40
C ALA A 13 16.10 -15.67 -22.63
N GLY A 14 16.09 -15.16 -23.87
CA GLY A 14 15.42 -13.91 -24.25
C GLY A 14 13.91 -14.07 -24.50
N ASN A 15 13.36 -15.29 -24.56
CA ASN A 15 11.99 -15.55 -24.95
C ASN A 15 11.23 -16.48 -23.98
N GLN A 16 11.72 -16.64 -22.74
CA GLN A 16 10.89 -17.31 -21.71
C GLN A 16 9.78 -16.35 -21.31
N SER A 17 8.54 -16.65 -21.74
CA SER A 17 7.36 -15.94 -21.28
C SER A 17 7.32 -15.96 -19.74
N VAL A 18 7.18 -14.78 -19.12
CA VAL A 18 7.05 -14.66 -17.68
C VAL A 18 5.71 -15.28 -17.28
N SER A 19 5.75 -16.44 -16.64
CA SER A 19 4.57 -17.23 -16.32
C SER A 19 4.61 -17.78 -14.90
N GLY A 20 3.46 -18.30 -14.44
CA GLY A 20 3.31 -18.92 -13.13
C GLY A 20 2.73 -17.97 -12.07
N VAL A 21 2.75 -18.40 -10.81
CA VAL A 21 2.14 -17.68 -9.69
C VAL A 21 3.16 -16.82 -8.97
N VAL A 22 2.86 -15.53 -8.75
CA VAL A 22 3.58 -14.65 -7.84
C VAL A 22 2.67 -14.23 -6.68
N ARG A 23 3.16 -14.38 -5.45
CA ARG A 23 2.43 -14.02 -4.22
C ARG A 23 2.92 -12.69 -3.70
N ILE A 24 2.00 -11.70 -3.64
CA ILE A 24 2.29 -10.35 -3.15
C ILE A 24 1.46 -10.09 -1.90
N THR A 25 2.11 -9.78 -0.78
CA THR A 25 1.42 -9.43 0.45
C THR A 25 1.58 -7.95 0.78
N ALA A 26 0.50 -7.30 1.18
CA ALA A 26 0.48 -5.91 1.62
C ALA A 26 -0.69 -5.65 2.58
N VAL A 27 -0.76 -4.44 3.15
CA VAL A 27 -1.95 -4.00 3.87
C VAL A 27 -3.16 -3.90 2.93
N ASN A 28 -4.35 -4.19 3.45
CA ASN A 28 -5.57 -4.29 2.63
C ASN A 28 -5.82 -3.08 1.71
N ALA A 29 -5.58 -1.86 2.21
CA ALA A 29 -5.77 -0.65 1.41
C ALA A 29 -4.82 -0.57 0.21
N ILE A 30 -3.56 -0.99 0.34
CA ILE A 30 -2.61 -1.03 -0.78
C ILE A 30 -3.07 -2.07 -1.80
N ILE A 31 -3.53 -3.23 -1.35
CA ILE A 31 -4.02 -4.28 -2.26
C ILE A 31 -5.25 -3.80 -3.03
N GLY A 32 -6.30 -3.39 -2.34
CA GLY A 32 -7.59 -3.10 -2.96
C GLY A 32 -7.63 -1.78 -3.72
N GLU A 33 -7.04 -0.71 -3.15
CA GLU A 33 -7.16 0.64 -3.70
C GLU A 33 -6.01 1.03 -4.63
N TYR A 34 -4.87 0.37 -4.49
CA TYR A 34 -3.70 0.73 -5.27
C TYR A 34 -3.28 -0.35 -6.27
N LEU A 35 -3.05 -1.59 -5.85
CA LEU A 35 -2.52 -2.65 -6.72
C LEU A 35 -3.57 -3.22 -7.66
N ALA A 36 -4.73 -3.63 -7.14
CA ALA A 36 -5.75 -4.31 -7.93
C ALA A 36 -6.20 -3.52 -9.18
N PRO A 37 -6.44 -2.20 -9.13
CA PRO A 37 -6.78 -1.42 -10.31
C PRO A 37 -5.66 -1.32 -11.37
N ARG A 38 -4.40 -1.64 -11.01
CA ARG A 38 -3.22 -1.54 -11.89
C ARG A 38 -2.79 -2.87 -12.49
N LEU A 39 -3.31 -3.99 -11.99
CA LEU A 39 -3.00 -5.33 -12.53
C LEU A 39 -3.21 -5.47 -14.04
N PRO A 40 -4.20 -4.81 -14.69
CA PRO A 40 -4.31 -4.89 -16.15
C PRO A 40 -3.03 -4.50 -16.89
N SER A 41 -2.26 -3.54 -16.38
CA SER A 41 -0.99 -3.13 -16.99
C SER A 41 0.11 -4.20 -16.88
N LEU A 42 0.10 -4.99 -15.80
CA LEU A 42 0.99 -6.13 -15.63
C LEU A 42 0.60 -7.27 -16.58
N TYR A 43 -0.69 -7.61 -16.66
CA TYR A 43 -1.19 -8.69 -17.52
C TYR A 43 -1.05 -8.39 -19.01
N THR A 44 -1.09 -7.11 -19.42
CA THR A 44 -0.77 -6.72 -20.81
C THR A 44 0.66 -7.08 -21.20
N ARG A 45 1.61 -6.98 -20.26
CA ARG A 45 3.02 -7.34 -20.49
C ARG A 45 3.31 -8.83 -20.28
N HIS A 46 2.60 -9.44 -19.34
CA HIS A 46 2.84 -10.81 -18.89
C HIS A 46 1.50 -11.56 -18.75
N PRO A 47 0.88 -11.97 -19.89
CA PRO A 47 -0.47 -12.56 -19.89
C PRO A 47 -0.55 -13.91 -19.18
N ASP A 48 0.57 -14.64 -19.08
CA ASP A 48 0.63 -15.96 -18.46
C ASP A 48 0.97 -15.91 -16.95
N LEU A 49 1.04 -14.69 -16.38
CA LEU A 49 1.31 -14.50 -14.96
C LEU A 49 0.01 -14.56 -14.15
N CYS A 50 0.02 -15.30 -13.05
CA CYS A 50 -1.04 -15.27 -12.04
C CYS A 50 -0.54 -14.54 -10.79
N VAL A 51 -1.29 -13.53 -10.32
CA VAL A 51 -0.95 -12.77 -9.12
C VAL A 51 -1.89 -13.17 -7.98
N GLU A 52 -1.33 -13.68 -6.89
CA GLU A 52 -2.04 -13.89 -5.63
C GLU A 52 -1.79 -12.68 -4.71
N LEU A 53 -2.83 -11.89 -4.44
CA LEU A 53 -2.78 -10.77 -3.51
C LEU A 53 -3.25 -11.20 -2.12
N ILE A 54 -2.38 -11.06 -1.12
CA ILE A 54 -2.63 -11.52 0.25
C ILE A 54 -2.64 -10.32 1.19
N ALA A 55 -3.83 -9.99 1.73
CA ALA A 55 -3.97 -8.91 2.70
C ALA A 55 -3.43 -9.35 4.07
N SER A 56 -2.35 -8.73 4.53
CA SER A 56 -1.74 -9.00 5.82
C SER A 56 -0.94 -7.81 6.33
N ASN A 57 -1.04 -7.55 7.62
CA ASN A 57 -0.20 -6.60 8.35
C ASN A 57 1.06 -7.28 8.94
N ASP A 58 1.17 -8.60 8.83
CA ASP A 58 2.25 -9.38 9.42
C ASP A 58 3.53 -9.33 8.56
N ASN A 59 4.65 -9.00 9.19
CA ASN A 59 5.97 -9.03 8.56
C ASN A 59 6.55 -10.45 8.43
N LEU A 60 5.97 -11.44 9.11
CA LEU A 60 6.49 -12.80 9.17
C LEU A 60 6.24 -13.62 7.88
N SER A 61 5.28 -13.20 7.05
CA SER A 61 4.86 -13.97 5.87
C SER A 61 5.96 -14.16 4.82
N VAL A 62 6.86 -13.19 4.65
CA VAL A 62 8.00 -13.32 3.70
C VAL A 62 9.10 -14.20 4.29
N ALA A 63 9.40 -14.04 5.59
CA ALA A 63 10.39 -14.87 6.27
C ALA A 63 9.99 -16.35 6.28
N ARG A 64 8.69 -16.65 6.30
CA ARG A 64 8.14 -18.02 6.21
C ARG A 64 7.97 -18.52 4.77
N ARG A 65 8.37 -17.73 3.76
CA ARG A 65 8.18 -18.04 2.34
C ARG A 65 6.70 -18.21 1.94
N GLU A 66 5.78 -17.58 2.66
CA GLU A 66 4.35 -17.56 2.34
C GLU A 66 4.03 -16.56 1.22
N ALA A 67 4.93 -15.61 0.96
CA ALA A 67 4.85 -14.65 -0.13
C ALA A 67 6.22 -14.43 -0.80
N ASP A 68 6.21 -14.16 -2.11
CA ASP A 68 7.41 -13.85 -2.89
C ASP A 68 7.84 -12.38 -2.70
N ILE A 69 6.86 -11.49 -2.60
CA ILE A 69 7.05 -10.03 -2.42
C ILE A 69 6.17 -9.55 -1.26
N ALA A 70 6.74 -8.77 -0.36
CA ALA A 70 5.94 -8.04 0.63
C ALA A 70 6.08 -6.53 0.46
N ILE A 71 4.96 -5.82 0.67
CA ILE A 71 4.92 -4.35 0.71
C ILE A 71 4.50 -3.94 2.11
N ARG A 72 5.34 -3.15 2.78
CA ARG A 72 5.19 -2.83 4.20
C ARG A 72 5.34 -1.33 4.47
N LEU A 73 4.58 -0.81 5.46
CA LEU A 73 4.57 0.59 5.88
C LEU A 73 5.71 0.98 6.83
N ALA A 74 6.67 0.08 7.02
CA ALA A 74 7.87 0.34 7.79
C ALA A 74 9.02 -0.50 7.24
N ARG A 75 10.23 0.03 7.31
CA ARG A 75 11.45 -0.73 7.01
C ARG A 75 11.61 -1.82 8.07
N PRO A 76 11.82 -3.10 7.69
CA PRO A 76 12.04 -4.16 8.67
C PRO A 76 13.33 -3.90 9.45
N ALA A 77 13.29 -4.16 10.75
CA ALA A 77 14.45 -4.00 11.63
C ALA A 77 15.48 -5.12 11.47
N SER A 78 15.06 -6.29 10.96
CA SER A 78 15.90 -7.47 10.81
C SER A 78 15.33 -8.39 9.72
N GLY A 79 16.14 -9.33 9.27
CA GLY A 79 15.80 -10.33 8.24
C GLY A 79 16.73 -10.20 7.03
N ASP A 80 16.96 -11.33 6.37
CA ASP A 80 17.72 -11.40 5.12
C ASP A 80 16.77 -11.16 3.94
N PHE A 81 16.54 -9.88 3.63
CA PHE A 81 15.67 -9.45 2.54
C PHE A 81 16.38 -8.47 1.62
N LEU A 82 16.10 -8.55 0.34
CA LEU A 82 16.33 -7.43 -0.57
C LEU A 82 15.25 -6.39 -0.31
N ILE A 83 15.68 -5.19 0.08
CA ILE A 83 14.78 -4.13 0.55
C ILE A 83 14.90 -2.94 -0.40
N ARG A 84 13.74 -2.43 -0.85
CA ARG A 84 13.66 -1.21 -1.66
C ARG A 84 12.54 -0.31 -1.18
N LYS A 85 12.82 0.97 -0.99
CA LYS A 85 11.78 1.98 -0.76
C LYS A 85 10.99 2.18 -2.06
N LEU A 86 9.66 2.09 -1.98
CA LEU A 86 8.76 2.28 -3.13
C LEU A 86 8.23 3.71 -3.21
N ALA A 87 7.76 4.24 -2.08
CA ALA A 87 7.14 5.57 -2.01
C ALA A 87 7.11 6.10 -0.59
N ASP A 88 6.80 7.39 -0.49
CA ASP A 88 6.29 8.03 0.72
C ASP A 88 4.77 8.15 0.62
N LEU A 89 4.05 7.73 1.66
CA LEU A 89 2.61 7.85 1.77
C LEU A 89 2.25 8.99 2.70
N GLY A 90 1.63 10.05 2.17
CA GLY A 90 1.11 11.15 2.95
C GLY A 90 -0.22 10.81 3.62
N TYR A 91 -0.43 11.31 4.81
CA TYR A 91 -1.67 11.21 5.57
C TYR A 91 -2.15 12.59 5.97
N ALA A 92 -3.45 12.83 5.93
CA ALA A 92 -4.06 14.09 6.34
C ALA A 92 -5.32 13.83 7.17
N VAL A 93 -5.86 14.88 7.79
CA VAL A 93 -7.14 14.79 8.48
C VAL A 93 -8.25 15.02 7.47
N TYR A 94 -9.24 14.14 7.49
CA TYR A 94 -10.42 14.20 6.62
C TYR A 94 -11.71 14.28 7.44
N GLY A 95 -12.68 14.96 6.88
CA GLY A 95 -14.06 15.07 7.36
C GLY A 95 -15.06 14.84 6.23
N ALA A 96 -16.35 14.87 6.55
CA ALA A 96 -17.42 14.81 5.56
C ALA A 96 -17.44 16.07 4.69
N ALA A 97 -17.60 15.90 3.36
CA ALA A 97 -17.70 17.00 2.41
C ALA A 97 -19.02 17.80 2.56
N ARG A 98 -20.07 17.17 3.10
CA ARG A 98 -21.34 17.81 3.38
C ARG A 98 -21.37 18.35 4.81
N GLY A 99 -21.32 19.67 4.98
CA GLY A 99 -21.21 20.33 6.28
C GLY A 99 -22.40 20.21 7.24
N ASP A 100 -23.52 19.61 6.81
CA ASP A 100 -24.73 19.50 7.60
C ASP A 100 -24.84 18.24 8.47
N LEU A 101 -23.86 17.36 8.40
CA LEU A 101 -23.82 16.21 9.27
C LEU A 101 -23.32 16.64 10.65
N CYS A 102 -24.08 16.34 11.70
CA CYS A 102 -23.84 16.70 13.11
C CYS A 102 -22.50 16.15 13.65
N VAL A 103 -21.40 16.46 13.00
CA VAL A 103 -20.07 16.20 13.54
C VAL A 103 -19.80 17.31 14.56
N ARG A 104 -19.92 16.96 15.84
CA ARG A 104 -19.40 17.85 16.88
C ARG A 104 -17.91 18.03 16.62
N SER A 105 -17.43 19.25 16.65
CA SER A 105 -16.00 19.51 16.65
C SER A 105 -15.37 18.67 17.76
N GLY A 106 -14.50 17.71 17.40
CA GLY A 106 -13.87 16.79 18.36
C GLY A 106 -14.33 15.33 18.33
N ASP A 107 -15.31 14.95 17.48
CA ASP A 107 -15.61 13.52 17.26
C ASP A 107 -14.62 12.91 16.25
N TRP A 108 -14.06 11.74 16.58
CA TRP A 108 -13.05 11.06 15.78
C TRP A 108 -13.42 9.61 15.48
N VAL A 109 -12.89 9.14 14.38
CA VAL A 109 -12.91 7.74 13.93
C VAL A 109 -11.46 7.23 13.92
N ALA A 110 -11.20 6.06 14.49
CA ALA A 110 -9.85 5.59 14.77
C ALA A 110 -9.66 4.10 14.51
N TYR A 111 -8.42 3.65 14.47
CA TYR A 111 -8.13 2.22 14.50
C TYR A 111 -8.47 1.60 15.88
N ASN A 112 -8.63 0.27 15.86
CA ASN A 112 -8.76 -0.53 17.06
C ASN A 112 -7.51 -0.43 17.95
N PRO A 113 -7.60 -0.76 19.26
CA PRO A 113 -6.49 -0.66 20.21
C PRO A 113 -5.24 -1.46 19.84
N ASP A 114 -5.37 -2.57 19.12
CA ASP A 114 -4.26 -3.38 18.58
C ASP A 114 -3.35 -2.58 17.61
N LEU A 115 -3.90 -1.55 16.96
CA LEU A 115 -3.17 -0.63 16.07
C LEU A 115 -2.84 0.73 16.73
N ALA A 116 -3.01 0.88 18.04
CA ALA A 116 -2.80 2.15 18.74
C ALA A 116 -1.36 2.68 18.62
N GLN A 117 -0.39 1.82 18.37
CA GLN A 117 1.03 2.19 18.24
C GLN A 117 1.42 2.63 16.83
N THR A 118 0.49 2.65 15.89
CA THR A 118 0.77 3.16 14.55
C THR A 118 1.03 4.67 14.58
N PRO A 119 1.88 5.22 13.68
CA PRO A 119 2.18 6.65 13.65
C PRO A 119 0.93 7.52 13.54
N GLU A 120 -0.05 7.12 12.73
CA GLU A 120 -1.32 7.85 12.57
C GLU A 120 -2.15 7.88 13.84
N MET A 121 -2.12 6.83 14.66
CA MET A 121 -2.85 6.82 15.95
C MET A 121 -2.13 7.63 17.02
N ARG A 122 -0.79 7.67 17.00
CA ARG A 122 -0.02 8.59 17.85
C ARG A 122 -0.29 10.05 17.46
N GLN A 123 -0.33 10.34 16.16
CA GLN A 123 -0.70 11.67 15.66
C GLN A 123 -2.12 12.06 16.06
N LEU A 124 -3.09 11.14 15.94
CA LEU A 124 -4.45 11.36 16.41
C LEU A 124 -4.50 11.64 17.90
N ALA A 125 -3.79 10.88 18.71
CA ALA A 125 -3.75 11.10 20.16
C ALA A 125 -3.22 12.51 20.53
N ALA A 126 -2.23 13.03 19.79
CA ALA A 126 -1.73 14.39 19.97
C ALA A 126 -2.74 15.46 19.56
N MET A 127 -3.63 15.16 18.60
CA MET A 127 -4.66 16.09 18.09
C MET A 127 -6.00 15.99 18.81
N LEU A 128 -6.25 14.90 19.56
CA LEU A 128 -7.57 14.56 20.12
C LEU A 128 -8.07 15.61 21.11
N GLY A 129 -7.19 16.20 21.93
CA GLY A 129 -7.57 17.17 22.96
C GLY A 129 -8.71 16.65 23.86
N ASN A 130 -9.81 17.43 23.96
CA ASN A 130 -11.04 17.03 24.64
C ASN A 130 -12.03 16.26 23.73
N GLY A 131 -11.58 15.84 22.55
CA GLY A 131 -12.37 15.06 21.62
C GLY A 131 -12.59 13.62 22.09
N ARG A 132 -13.44 12.91 21.38
CA ARG A 132 -13.75 11.51 21.67
C ARG A 132 -13.75 10.64 20.41
N VAL A 133 -13.36 9.40 20.55
CA VAL A 133 -13.47 8.42 19.48
C VAL A 133 -14.86 7.79 19.48
N ARG A 134 -15.61 7.97 18.39
CA ARG A 134 -16.99 7.48 18.19
C ARG A 134 -17.04 6.08 17.57
N LEU A 135 -16.07 5.76 16.71
CA LEU A 135 -16.00 4.49 16.02
C LEU A 135 -14.54 4.01 15.96
N ARG A 136 -14.37 2.71 16.11
CA ARG A 136 -13.08 2.04 15.89
C ARG A 136 -13.23 0.89 14.91
N SER A 137 -12.23 0.73 14.02
CA SER A 137 -12.17 -0.39 13.09
C SER A 137 -10.71 -0.62 12.68
N ASN A 138 -10.34 -1.86 12.36
CA ASN A 138 -9.07 -2.19 11.71
C ASN A 138 -9.16 -2.14 10.16
N ASN A 139 -10.34 -1.81 9.64
CA ASN A 139 -10.59 -1.69 8.20
C ASN A 139 -10.61 -0.21 7.79
N LEU A 140 -9.60 0.19 7.01
CA LEU A 140 -9.45 1.58 6.58
C LEU A 140 -10.62 2.09 5.72
N ARG A 141 -11.23 1.24 4.88
CA ARG A 141 -12.43 1.60 4.11
C ARG A 141 -13.64 1.86 5.00
N CYS A 142 -13.79 1.09 6.07
CA CYS A 142 -14.82 1.33 7.07
C CYS A 142 -14.64 2.70 7.73
N LEU A 143 -13.40 3.06 8.09
CA LEU A 143 -13.10 4.38 8.66
C LEU A 143 -13.40 5.50 7.66
N ALA A 144 -12.95 5.37 6.41
CA ALA A 144 -13.20 6.37 5.36
C ALA A 144 -14.70 6.57 5.11
N ARG A 145 -15.47 5.48 5.06
CA ARG A 145 -16.92 5.54 4.90
C ARG A 145 -17.61 6.21 6.08
N ALA A 146 -17.20 5.85 7.29
CA ALA A 146 -17.74 6.46 8.52
C ALA A 146 -17.49 7.99 8.56
N VAL A 147 -16.32 8.43 8.09
CA VAL A 147 -16.01 9.87 7.95
C VAL A 147 -16.89 10.51 6.90
N ALA A 148 -17.05 9.91 5.72
CA ALA A 148 -17.90 10.43 4.65
C ALA A 148 -19.38 10.56 5.07
N ASP A 149 -19.84 9.64 5.91
CA ASP A 149 -21.18 9.65 6.50
C ASP A 149 -21.30 10.56 7.76
N GLY A 150 -20.25 11.30 8.13
CA GLY A 150 -20.27 12.33 9.17
C GLY A 150 -20.22 11.77 10.60
N ILE A 151 -19.65 10.61 10.86
CA ILE A 151 -19.50 10.08 12.22
C ILE A 151 -18.41 10.83 13.00
N GLY A 152 -17.38 11.34 12.32
CA GLY A 152 -16.27 12.07 12.91
C GLY A 152 -15.16 12.34 11.90
N HIS A 153 -14.01 12.80 12.38
CA HIS A 153 -12.81 13.02 11.60
C HIS A 153 -11.88 11.82 11.69
N ALA A 154 -11.02 11.60 10.70
CA ALA A 154 -9.95 10.59 10.78
C ALA A 154 -8.67 11.06 10.10
N ILE A 155 -7.54 10.49 10.51
CA ILE A 155 -6.28 10.58 9.78
C ILE A 155 -6.27 9.43 8.78
N LEU A 156 -6.33 9.75 7.48
CA LEU A 156 -6.41 8.79 6.39
C LEU A 156 -5.26 9.01 5.39
N PRO A 157 -4.81 7.97 4.67
CA PRO A 157 -3.83 8.14 3.61
C PRO A 157 -4.43 8.94 2.43
N CYS A 158 -3.69 9.93 1.96
CA CYS A 158 -4.14 10.87 0.93
C CYS A 158 -4.52 10.15 -0.37
N PHE A 159 -3.75 9.15 -0.80
CA PHE A 159 -4.03 8.41 -2.05
C PHE A 159 -5.41 7.73 -2.08
N LEU A 160 -5.95 7.39 -0.90
CA LEU A 160 -7.27 6.80 -0.75
C LEU A 160 -8.35 7.86 -0.55
N ALA A 161 -8.08 8.89 0.24
CA ALA A 161 -9.10 9.81 0.72
C ALA A 161 -9.32 11.01 -0.21
N ASP A 162 -8.27 11.53 -0.87
CA ASP A 162 -8.41 12.68 -1.79
C ASP A 162 -9.35 12.39 -2.97
N PRO A 163 -9.29 11.20 -3.63
CA PRO A 163 -10.22 10.91 -4.72
C PRO A 163 -11.59 10.41 -4.25
N ALA A 164 -11.78 10.17 -2.93
CA ALA A 164 -12.97 9.52 -2.42
C ALA A 164 -14.15 10.51 -2.34
N PRO A 165 -15.30 10.20 -2.97
CA PRO A 165 -16.47 11.06 -2.88
C PRO A 165 -16.97 11.13 -1.44
N GLY A 166 -17.38 12.32 -1.02
CA GLY A 166 -17.91 12.56 0.32
C GLY A 166 -16.85 12.86 1.38
N LEU A 167 -15.58 12.84 1.04
CA LEU A 167 -14.47 13.24 1.92
C LEU A 167 -13.93 14.61 1.51
N VAL A 168 -13.52 15.39 2.50
CA VAL A 168 -12.78 16.64 2.31
C VAL A 168 -11.58 16.67 3.25
N ARG A 169 -10.45 17.09 2.74
CA ARG A 169 -9.23 17.30 3.52
C ARG A 169 -9.39 18.54 4.39
N LEU A 170 -9.20 18.41 5.70
CA LEU A 170 -9.36 19.46 6.70
C LEU A 170 -8.05 20.16 7.06
N THR A 171 -6.92 19.53 6.78
CA THR A 171 -5.59 20.08 6.97
C THR A 171 -5.06 20.66 5.66
N GLY A 172 -4.05 21.53 5.73
CA GLY A 172 -3.47 22.19 4.56
C GLY A 172 -2.89 21.23 3.51
N PRO A 173 -2.24 21.75 2.46
CA PRO A 173 -1.77 20.95 1.33
C PRO A 173 -0.70 19.94 1.75
N GLU A 174 0.06 20.23 2.80
CA GLU A 174 1.06 19.30 3.32
C GLU A 174 0.42 18.21 4.19
N PRO A 175 0.88 16.96 4.10
CA PRO A 175 0.42 15.89 4.97
C PRO A 175 0.80 16.14 6.42
N VAL A 176 -0.05 15.73 7.36
CA VAL A 176 0.24 15.82 8.81
C VAL A 176 1.20 14.73 9.27
N LEU A 177 1.38 13.73 8.44
CA LEU A 177 2.22 12.57 8.69
C LEU A 177 2.63 11.93 7.35
N THR A 178 3.84 11.41 7.28
CA THR A 178 4.33 10.61 6.15
C THR A 178 4.81 9.26 6.65
N ARG A 179 4.47 8.19 5.91
CA ARG A 179 4.99 6.84 6.17
C ARG A 179 5.69 6.33 4.92
N GLU A 180 6.82 5.68 5.13
CA GLU A 180 7.55 5.05 4.04
C GLU A 180 6.95 3.69 3.67
N LEU A 181 6.83 3.43 2.38
CA LEU A 181 6.41 2.15 1.83
C LEU A 181 7.61 1.40 1.29
N TRP A 182 7.80 0.17 1.74
CA TRP A 182 8.96 -0.65 1.45
C TRP A 182 8.56 -1.96 0.78
N MET A 183 9.29 -2.34 -0.26
CA MET A 183 9.22 -3.66 -0.87
C MET A 183 10.32 -4.54 -0.29
N LEU A 184 9.94 -5.76 0.08
CA LEU A 184 10.82 -6.80 0.60
C LEU A 184 10.69 -8.03 -0.29
N ILE A 185 11.82 -8.61 -0.68
CA ILE A 185 11.88 -9.84 -1.48
C ILE A 185 12.90 -10.78 -0.83
N HIS A 186 12.54 -12.06 -0.66
CA HIS A 186 13.52 -13.04 -0.21
C HIS A 186 14.61 -13.21 -1.29
N PRO A 187 15.92 -13.28 -0.95
CA PRO A 187 16.99 -13.39 -1.92
C PRO A 187 16.80 -14.54 -2.92
N ASP A 188 16.35 -15.71 -2.44
CA ASP A 188 16.09 -16.89 -3.28
C ASP A 188 14.93 -16.70 -4.28
N ALA A 189 14.01 -15.79 -4.02
CA ALA A 189 12.89 -15.51 -4.91
C ALA A 189 13.27 -14.53 -6.04
N ARG A 190 14.21 -13.61 -5.79
CA ARG A 190 14.58 -12.53 -6.72
C ARG A 190 15.05 -13.02 -8.11
N PRO A 191 15.80 -14.15 -8.26
CA PRO A 191 16.21 -14.65 -9.57
C PRO A 191 15.05 -15.19 -10.43
N GLN A 192 13.89 -15.47 -9.86
CA GLN A 192 12.74 -16.01 -10.59
C GLN A 192 12.14 -14.92 -11.48
N ALA A 193 12.01 -15.18 -12.78
CA ALA A 193 11.58 -14.20 -13.78
C ALA A 193 10.22 -13.53 -13.42
N ARG A 194 9.25 -14.31 -12.90
CA ARG A 194 7.95 -13.79 -12.45
C ARG A 194 8.05 -12.81 -11.29
N VAL A 195 8.96 -13.06 -10.35
CA VAL A 195 9.19 -12.19 -9.19
C VAL A 195 9.91 -10.92 -9.64
N ALA A 196 10.92 -11.03 -10.50
CA ALA A 196 11.65 -9.91 -11.06
C ALA A 196 10.72 -8.96 -11.83
N ALA A 197 9.93 -9.51 -12.76
CA ALA A 197 8.98 -8.72 -13.57
C ALA A 197 7.93 -8.02 -12.70
N SER A 198 7.39 -8.72 -11.69
CA SER A 198 6.42 -8.11 -10.76
C SER A 198 7.05 -7.01 -9.90
N ALA A 199 8.30 -7.20 -9.44
CA ALA A 199 9.01 -6.20 -8.66
C ALA A 199 9.29 -4.93 -9.48
N ASP A 200 9.71 -5.09 -10.73
CA ASP A 200 9.98 -3.97 -11.63
C ASP A 200 8.68 -3.21 -11.96
N TRP A 201 7.58 -3.92 -12.22
CA TRP A 201 6.25 -3.33 -12.38
C TRP A 201 5.79 -2.56 -11.13
N LEU A 202 5.99 -3.10 -9.93
CA LEU A 202 5.68 -2.38 -8.68
C LEU A 202 6.46 -1.07 -8.59
N VAL A 203 7.77 -1.11 -8.87
CA VAL A 203 8.61 0.10 -8.84
C VAL A 203 8.10 1.14 -9.81
N GLU A 204 7.74 0.77 -11.04
CA GLU A 204 7.20 1.67 -12.05
C GLU A 204 5.89 2.31 -11.57
N CYS A 205 4.93 1.50 -11.07
CA CYS A 205 3.65 1.99 -10.58
C CYS A 205 3.81 3.02 -9.45
N PHE A 206 4.62 2.70 -8.45
CA PHE A 206 4.82 3.59 -7.30
C PHE A 206 5.60 4.85 -7.66
N SER A 207 6.58 4.75 -8.56
CA SER A 207 7.35 5.90 -9.01
C SER A 207 6.52 6.88 -9.85
N ALA A 208 5.63 6.36 -10.71
CA ALA A 208 4.77 7.17 -11.57
C ALA A 208 3.77 8.04 -10.77
N GLU A 209 3.41 7.63 -9.58
CA GLU A 209 2.41 8.32 -8.75
C GLU A 209 2.99 8.88 -7.43
N ALA A 210 4.29 9.07 -7.35
CA ALA A 210 4.97 9.47 -6.11
C ALA A 210 4.39 10.75 -5.48
N ALA A 211 4.03 11.76 -6.30
CA ALA A 211 3.43 13.01 -5.82
C ALA A 211 2.06 12.76 -5.17
N ARG A 212 1.17 12.02 -5.86
CA ARG A 212 -0.17 11.66 -5.37
C ARG A 212 -0.11 10.82 -4.09
N LEU A 213 0.79 9.85 -4.04
CA LEU A 213 1.00 9.01 -2.85
C LEU A 213 1.49 9.84 -1.68
N GLY A 214 2.38 10.80 -1.93
CA GLY A 214 2.89 11.73 -0.94
C GLY A 214 1.88 12.77 -0.46
N GLY A 215 0.67 12.84 -1.06
CA GLY A 215 -0.37 13.79 -0.68
C GLY A 215 -0.07 15.23 -1.10
N ARG A 216 0.69 15.40 -2.19
CA ARG A 216 1.11 16.69 -2.75
C ARG A 216 0.51 16.97 -4.13
N ALA A 217 -0.58 16.33 -4.46
CA ALA A 217 -1.28 16.51 -5.73
C ALA A 217 -2.31 17.62 -5.66
#